data_e1e5676e0f22a201859dd658117373a5
#
_entry.id   e1e5676e0f22a201859dd658117373a5
#
_cell.length_a   1.000
_cell.length_b   1.000
_cell.length_c   1.000
_cell.angle_alpha   90.00
_cell.angle_beta   90.00
_cell.angle_gamma   90.00
#
_symmetry.space_group_name_H-M   'P 1'
#
loop_
_entity.id
_entity.type
_entity.pdbx_description
1 polymer ?
#
loop_
_entity_poly.entity_id
_entity_poly.type
_entity_poly.pdbx_seq_one_letter_code
_entity_poly.pdbx_strand_id
1 'polypeptide(L)'
;MEDDFTEKGVYQYYSDVTAREVEWLWYPYIPYGKITVIEGDPGDGKSSFILQVAARLTRGDAMPDGYQISEPASVVYQCCEDDLADTIKPRLLAAGALCDRVAYIIDDDNSLRSNGCLGSNHTGRAGYGIGD
;
A
#
# COMPACT_ATOMS: atom_id res chain seq x y z
N MET A 1 2.09 -45.33 7.06
CA MET A 1 1.51 -44.60 8.17
C MET A 1 1.40 -43.14 7.90
N GLU A 2 2.48 -42.43 7.78
CA GLU A 2 2.45 -41.05 7.37
C GLU A 2 1.84 -40.88 6.00
N ASP A 3 1.82 -41.93 5.24
CA ASP A 3 1.22 -41.88 3.90
C ASP A 3 -0.25 -41.55 3.94
N ASP A 4 -0.92 -41.94 5.03
CA ASP A 4 -2.35 -41.68 5.14
C ASP A 4 -2.66 -40.21 5.12
N PHE A 5 -1.85 -39.38 5.79
CA PHE A 5 -2.09 -37.97 5.83
C PHE A 5 -1.86 -37.34 4.46
N THR A 6 -0.82 -37.77 3.78
CA THR A 6 -0.47 -37.24 2.47
C THR A 6 -1.54 -37.59 1.45
N GLU A 7 -2.02 -38.81 1.47
CA GLU A 7 -3.05 -39.26 0.52
C GLU A 7 -4.34 -38.48 0.67
N LYS A 8 -4.71 -38.17 1.90
CA LYS A 8 -5.95 -37.44 2.14
C LYS A 8 -5.83 -35.94 1.85
N GLY A 9 -4.63 -35.45 1.61
CA GLY A 9 -4.44 -34.05 1.33
C GLY A 9 -4.59 -33.14 2.54
N VAL A 10 -4.57 -33.72 3.75
CA VAL A 10 -4.74 -32.95 4.96
C VAL A 10 -3.42 -32.40 5.44
N TYR A 11 -2.36 -33.15 5.26
CA TYR A 11 -1.03 -32.76 5.72
C TYR A 11 -0.05 -32.79 4.58
N GLN A 12 0.98 -31.95 4.71
CA GLN A 12 2.09 -31.95 3.81
C GLN A 12 3.33 -31.69 4.66
N TYR A 13 4.42 -32.35 4.33
CA TYR A 13 5.64 -32.24 5.14
C TYR A 13 6.52 -31.13 4.62
N TYR A 14 7.17 -30.43 5.53
CA TYR A 14 8.07 -29.35 5.14
C TYR A 14 9.26 -29.87 4.35
N SER A 15 9.62 -31.12 4.49
CA SER A 15 10.68 -31.73 3.68
C SER A 15 10.37 -31.66 2.19
N ASP A 16 9.08 -31.58 1.83
CA ASP A 16 8.63 -31.55 0.44
C ASP A 16 8.56 -30.11 -0.09
N VAL A 17 8.82 -29.13 0.76
CA VAL A 17 8.74 -27.72 0.37
C VAL A 17 10.14 -27.25 -0.04
N THR A 18 10.21 -26.65 -1.22
CA THR A 18 11.46 -26.07 -1.68
C THR A 18 11.62 -24.68 -1.08
N ALA A 19 12.72 -24.49 -0.37
CA ALA A 19 13.00 -23.19 0.23
C ALA A 19 13.36 -22.19 -0.85
N ARG A 20 12.90 -20.95 -0.68
CA ARG A 20 13.22 -19.86 -1.59
C ARG A 20 13.59 -18.63 -0.79
N GLU A 21 14.45 -17.81 -1.36
CA GLU A 21 14.81 -16.56 -0.73
C GLU A 21 13.69 -15.54 -0.93
N VAL A 22 13.61 -14.63 0.02
CA VAL A 22 12.64 -13.53 -0.04
C VAL A 22 13.23 -12.43 -0.91
N GLU A 23 12.43 -11.91 -1.84
CA GLU A 23 12.83 -10.76 -2.64
C GLU A 23 12.29 -9.51 -1.98
N TRP A 24 13.08 -8.45 -1.97
CA TRP A 24 12.79 -7.26 -1.20
C TRP A 24 12.64 -6.04 -2.08
N LEU A 25 11.55 -5.30 -1.85
CA LEU A 25 11.43 -3.94 -2.37
C LEU A 25 12.28 -3.01 -1.51
N TRP A 26 12.23 -3.17 -0.20
CA TRP A 26 13.00 -2.38 0.76
C TRP A 26 13.40 -3.28 1.93
N TYR A 27 14.60 -3.78 1.91
CA TYR A 27 15.10 -4.69 2.94
C TYR A 27 15.40 -3.92 4.23
N PRO A 28 15.02 -4.39 5.38
CA PRO A 28 14.28 -5.63 5.65
C PRO A 28 12.80 -5.40 5.93
N TYR A 29 12.21 -4.35 5.40
CA TYR A 29 10.87 -3.90 5.82
C TYR A 29 9.76 -4.31 4.86
N ILE A 30 9.99 -4.23 3.56
CA ILE A 30 8.92 -4.44 2.58
C ILE A 30 9.34 -5.50 1.58
N PRO A 31 8.90 -6.75 1.79
CA PRO A 31 9.16 -7.82 0.82
C PRO A 31 8.17 -7.75 -0.34
N TYR A 32 8.58 -8.25 -1.48
CA TYR A 32 7.66 -8.39 -2.60
C TYR A 32 6.64 -9.49 -2.32
N GLY A 33 5.42 -9.28 -2.80
CA GLY A 33 4.38 -10.30 -2.75
C GLY A 33 3.81 -10.56 -1.38
N LYS A 34 4.06 -9.70 -0.41
CA LYS A 34 3.58 -9.87 0.96
C LYS A 34 3.01 -8.56 1.47
N ILE A 35 2.26 -8.63 2.56
CA ILE A 35 1.66 -7.47 3.18
C ILE A 35 2.61 -6.95 4.26
N THR A 36 2.82 -5.65 4.27
CA THR A 36 3.54 -4.96 5.34
C THR A 36 2.56 -4.05 6.05
N VAL A 37 2.55 -4.09 7.37
CA VAL A 37 1.65 -3.28 8.19
C VAL A 37 2.47 -2.22 8.92
N ILE A 38 1.97 -0.98 8.90
CA ILE A 38 2.58 0.14 9.63
C ILE A 38 1.57 0.61 10.66
N GLU A 39 1.95 0.60 11.91
CA GLU A 39 1.09 0.98 13.01
C GLU A 39 1.67 2.16 13.77
N GLY A 40 0.80 2.89 14.43
CA GLY A 40 1.18 4.00 15.27
C GLY A 40 -0.06 4.78 15.65
N ASP A 41 0.09 5.66 16.64
CA ASP A 41 -1.02 6.48 17.11
C ASP A 41 -1.34 7.59 16.12
N PRO A 42 -2.56 8.14 16.18
CA PRO A 42 -2.89 9.29 15.36
C PRO A 42 -1.89 10.43 15.59
N GLY A 43 -1.42 11.02 14.50
CA GLY A 43 -0.45 12.10 14.61
C GLY A 43 1.00 11.66 14.60
N ASP A 44 1.27 10.37 14.52
CA ASP A 44 2.65 9.88 14.50
C ASP A 44 3.34 10.05 13.16
N GLY A 45 2.60 10.55 12.15
CA GLY A 45 3.20 10.79 10.85
C GLY A 45 3.19 9.60 9.92
N LYS A 46 2.32 8.63 10.15
CA LYS A 46 2.24 7.43 9.30
C LYS A 46 1.99 7.79 7.84
N SER A 47 1.01 8.65 7.60
CA SER A 47 0.66 9.02 6.23
C SER A 47 1.80 9.77 5.54
N SER A 48 2.43 10.67 6.27
CA SER A 48 3.57 11.41 5.72
C SER A 48 4.71 10.48 5.37
N PHE A 49 4.96 9.48 6.22
CA PHE A 49 6.01 8.51 5.97
C PHE A 49 5.70 7.69 4.72
N ILE A 50 4.44 7.23 4.61
CA ILE A 50 4.04 6.43 3.46
C ILE A 50 4.16 7.23 2.16
N LEU A 51 3.78 8.50 2.19
CA LEU A 51 3.89 9.36 1.02
C LEU A 51 5.36 9.59 0.64
N GLN A 52 6.23 9.70 1.63
CA GLN A 52 7.67 9.81 1.35
C GLN A 52 8.22 8.55 0.71
N VAL A 53 7.80 7.39 1.21
CA VAL A 53 8.20 6.12 0.60
C VAL A 53 7.70 6.03 -0.84
N ALA A 54 6.42 6.37 -1.05
CA ALA A 54 5.84 6.35 -2.38
C ALA A 54 6.61 7.28 -3.34
N ALA A 55 6.93 8.47 -2.88
CA ALA A 55 7.67 9.42 -3.72
C ALA A 55 9.02 8.86 -4.14
N ARG A 56 9.75 8.28 -3.19
CA ARG A 56 11.06 7.69 -3.50
C ARG A 56 10.95 6.52 -4.46
N LEU A 57 9.91 5.69 -4.27
CA LEU A 57 9.67 4.58 -5.19
C LEU A 57 9.44 5.07 -6.61
N THR A 58 8.66 6.14 -6.78
CA THR A 58 8.37 6.63 -8.12
C THR A 58 9.60 7.19 -8.82
N ARG A 59 10.53 7.76 -8.05
CA ARG A 59 11.75 8.34 -8.63
C ARG A 59 12.89 7.33 -8.74
N GLY A 60 12.79 6.21 -8.04
CA GLY A 60 13.91 5.27 -7.99
C GLY A 60 15.01 5.70 -7.03
N ASP A 61 14.69 6.56 -6.07
CA ASP A 61 15.65 7.07 -5.11
C ASP A 61 15.87 6.06 -3.98
N ALA A 62 16.96 6.27 -3.26
CA ALA A 62 17.23 5.46 -2.07
C ALA A 62 16.15 5.70 -1.02
N MET A 63 15.85 4.65 -0.25
CA MET A 63 14.93 4.74 0.86
C MET A 63 15.53 5.59 1.99
N PRO A 64 14.71 5.98 2.98
CA PRO A 64 15.21 6.88 4.04
C PRO A 64 16.44 6.38 4.77
N ASP A 65 16.63 5.05 4.84
CA ASP A 65 17.80 4.47 5.50
C ASP A 65 18.96 4.25 4.55
N GLY A 66 18.83 4.70 3.29
CA GLY A 66 19.89 4.55 2.31
C GLY A 66 19.82 3.31 1.45
N TYR A 67 18.84 2.43 1.71
CA TYR A 67 18.68 1.22 0.89
C TYR A 67 18.33 1.64 -0.54
N GLN A 68 19.09 1.13 -1.50
CA GLN A 68 18.88 1.46 -2.91
C GLN A 68 17.92 0.45 -3.54
N ILE A 69 16.79 0.94 -4.02
CA ILE A 69 15.85 0.06 -4.72
C ILE A 69 16.39 -0.25 -6.11
N SER A 70 15.90 -1.35 -6.70
CA SER A 70 16.45 -1.81 -7.97
C SER A 70 16.02 -0.95 -9.15
N GLU A 71 14.79 -0.44 -9.13
CA GLU A 71 14.27 0.36 -10.22
C GLU A 71 13.07 1.17 -9.75
N PRO A 72 12.75 2.26 -10.45
CA PRO A 72 11.54 3.03 -10.10
C PRO A 72 10.28 2.17 -10.21
N ALA A 73 9.32 2.47 -9.38
CA ALA A 73 8.08 1.70 -9.32
C ALA A 73 6.88 2.62 -9.47
N SER A 74 5.76 2.04 -9.87
CA SER A 74 4.48 2.70 -9.84
C SER A 74 3.76 2.29 -8.56
N VAL A 75 2.96 3.20 -8.03
CA VAL A 75 2.31 3.02 -6.74
C VAL A 75 0.82 3.23 -6.91
N VAL A 76 0.01 2.39 -6.27
CA VAL A 76 -1.40 2.68 -6.11
C VAL A 76 -1.58 3.11 -4.66
N TYR A 77 -1.97 4.37 -4.48
CA TYR A 77 -2.17 4.93 -3.15
C TYR A 77 -3.65 5.19 -2.95
N GLN A 78 -4.23 4.51 -1.98
CA GLN A 78 -5.67 4.60 -1.70
C GLN A 78 -5.85 5.13 -0.30
N CYS A 79 -6.61 6.21 -0.18
CA CYS A 79 -6.92 6.83 1.10
C CYS A 79 -8.40 7.17 1.13
N CYS A 80 -9.03 6.87 2.25
CA CYS A 80 -10.46 7.10 2.42
C CYS A 80 -10.77 8.37 3.17
N GLU A 81 -9.80 8.94 3.81
CA GLU A 81 -10.04 10.03 4.77
C GLU A 81 -9.79 11.40 4.18
N ASP A 82 -8.89 11.50 3.24
CA ASP A 82 -8.44 12.79 2.72
C ASP A 82 -8.90 13.00 1.29
N ASP A 83 -9.13 14.25 0.96
CA ASP A 83 -9.51 14.63 -0.40
C ASP A 83 -8.31 14.51 -1.33
N LEU A 84 -8.58 14.03 -2.53
CA LEU A 84 -7.52 13.78 -3.51
C LEU A 84 -6.88 15.05 -4.02
N ALA A 85 -7.69 16.06 -4.25
CA ALA A 85 -7.22 17.27 -4.94
C ALA A 85 -6.57 18.26 -3.98
N ASP A 86 -7.15 18.42 -2.79
CA ASP A 86 -6.67 19.47 -1.89
C ASP A 86 -5.74 18.94 -0.79
N THR A 87 -5.65 17.64 -0.62
CA THR A 87 -4.82 17.07 0.44
C THR A 87 -3.78 16.10 -0.11
N ILE A 88 -4.20 15.05 -0.82
CA ILE A 88 -3.28 13.99 -1.24
C ILE A 88 -2.33 14.49 -2.32
N LYS A 89 -2.87 15.10 -3.38
CA LYS A 89 -2.03 15.56 -4.50
C LYS A 89 -0.98 16.57 -4.03
N PRO A 90 -1.35 17.59 -3.25
CA PRO A 90 -0.34 18.54 -2.78
C PRO A 90 0.75 17.88 -1.92
N ARG A 91 0.37 16.90 -1.11
CA ARG A 91 1.36 16.20 -0.30
C ARG A 91 2.30 15.36 -1.13
N LEU A 92 1.76 14.70 -2.16
CA LEU A 92 2.60 13.94 -3.09
C LEU A 92 3.59 14.86 -3.79
N LEU A 93 3.12 16.00 -4.25
CA LEU A 93 4.00 16.96 -4.90
C LEU A 93 5.08 17.49 -3.95
N ALA A 94 4.68 17.79 -2.72
CA ALA A 94 5.63 18.26 -1.72
C ALA A 94 6.67 17.20 -1.39
N ALA A 95 6.30 15.94 -1.42
CA ALA A 95 7.24 14.85 -1.20
C ALA A 95 8.12 14.57 -2.41
N GLY A 96 7.79 15.17 -3.56
CA GLY A 96 8.57 14.99 -4.77
C GLY A 96 8.18 13.78 -5.59
N ALA A 97 6.97 13.26 -5.40
CA ALA A 97 6.52 12.11 -6.15
C ALA A 97 6.30 12.46 -7.62
N LEU A 98 6.57 11.50 -8.49
CA LEU A 98 6.19 11.60 -9.88
C LEU A 98 4.74 11.14 -9.97
N CYS A 99 3.83 12.10 -10.03
CA CYS A 99 2.39 11.79 -9.91
C CYS A 99 1.85 11.00 -11.08
N ASP A 100 2.55 10.94 -12.19
CA ASP A 100 2.16 10.07 -13.30
C ASP A 100 2.47 8.59 -13.01
N ARG A 101 3.14 8.31 -11.89
CA ARG A 101 3.39 6.95 -11.43
C ARG A 101 2.63 6.62 -10.15
N VAL A 102 1.75 7.52 -9.71
CA VAL A 102 0.91 7.26 -8.53
C VAL A 102 -0.53 7.29 -8.98
N ALA A 103 -1.19 6.15 -8.82
CA ALA A 103 -2.59 5.99 -9.23
C ALA A 103 -3.48 5.79 -8.01
N TYR A 104 -4.76 5.89 -8.22
CA TYR A 104 -5.76 5.53 -7.22
C TYR A 104 -6.90 4.80 -7.94
N ILE A 105 -7.69 4.07 -7.17
CA ILE A 105 -8.78 3.26 -7.73
C ILE A 105 -10.04 4.10 -7.76
N ILE A 106 -10.66 4.17 -8.93
CA ILE A 106 -11.94 4.87 -9.10
C ILE A 106 -13.05 3.89 -8.76
N ASP A 107 -13.96 4.34 -7.91
CA ASP A 107 -15.08 3.53 -7.46
C ASP A 107 -16.35 4.07 -8.08
N ASP A 108 -16.78 3.44 -9.16
CA ASP A 108 -17.91 3.92 -9.92
C ASP A 108 -19.25 3.61 -9.28
N ASP A 109 -19.31 2.56 -8.46
CA ASP A 109 -20.59 2.14 -7.91
C ASP A 109 -20.65 2.17 -6.40
N ASN A 110 -19.68 2.81 -5.78
CA ASN A 110 -19.60 2.94 -4.33
C ASN A 110 -19.39 1.65 -3.58
N SER A 111 -19.14 0.57 -4.28
CA SER A 111 -18.97 -0.70 -3.59
C SER A 111 -17.75 -0.70 -2.69
N LEU A 112 -16.67 -0.11 -3.15
CA LEU A 112 -15.48 -0.04 -2.32
C LEU A 112 -15.66 0.90 -1.13
N ARG A 113 -16.39 1.98 -1.36
CA ARG A 113 -16.64 2.90 -0.26
C ARG A 113 -17.44 2.25 0.84
N SER A 114 -18.42 1.49 0.44
CA SER A 114 -19.26 0.86 1.45
C SER A 114 -18.46 -0.12 2.29
N ASN A 115 -17.39 -0.63 1.76
CA ASN A 115 -16.61 -1.63 2.49
C ASN A 115 -15.53 -1.05 3.35
N GLY A 116 -14.93 0.01 2.93
CA GLY A 116 -13.75 0.44 3.63
C GLY A 116 -13.78 1.83 4.16
N CYS A 117 -14.26 2.72 3.35
CA CYS A 117 -14.13 4.12 3.69
C CYS A 117 -15.44 4.78 4.02
N LEU A 118 -16.47 3.97 4.05
CA LEU A 118 -17.77 4.56 4.11
C LEU A 118 -17.97 5.41 5.34
N GLY A 119 -17.38 5.00 6.37
CA GLY A 119 -17.67 5.66 7.62
C GLY A 119 -17.60 7.13 7.51
N SER A 120 -16.73 7.54 6.88
CA SER A 120 -16.55 8.96 6.88
C SER A 120 -17.27 9.66 5.79
N ASN A 121 -17.49 9.53 5.44
CA ASN A 121 -17.94 10.19 4.71
C ASN A 121 -18.83 10.57 4.37
N HIS A 122 -19.02 10.30 4.36
CA HIS A 122 -19.79 10.62 3.95
C HIS A 122 -19.97 11.74 4.03
N THR A 123 -19.85 11.88 4.32
CA THR A 123 -20.05 12.82 4.31
C THR A 123 -19.65 13.65 3.79
N GLY A 124 -19.13 13.64 3.72
CA GLY A 124 -18.69 14.33 3.09
C GLY A 124 -18.88 14.63 2.14
N ARG A 125 -19.20 14.27 1.92
CA ARG A 125 -19.35 14.52 1.09
C ARG A 125 -20.07 15.01 0.83
N ALA A 126 -20.30 14.82 1.19
CA ALA A 126 -20.93 15.28 0.91
C ALA A 126 -21.00 16.18 0.42
N GLY A 127 -20.91 16.13 0.35
CA GLY A 127 -20.93 16.80 -0.18
C GLY A 127 -20.60 17.45 -0.60
N TYR A 128 -20.28 17.44 -0.62
CA TYR A 128 -19.84 18.02 -1.27
C TYR A 128 -20.00 18.23 -2.27
N GLY A 129 -20.14 17.85 -2.36
CA GLY A 129 -20.12 17.94 -3.32
C GLY A 129 -20.42 18.62 -3.83
N ILE A 130 -20.41 18.83 -3.80
CA ILE A 130 -20.48 19.40 -4.25
C ILE A 130 -20.44 20.26 -4.71
N GLY A 131 -20.32 20.37 -4.67
CA GLY A 131 -20.13 20.99 -5.25
C GLY A 131 -20.22 21.68 -5.74
N ASP A 132 -20.28 21.75 -5.98
CA ASP A 132 -20.22 22.28 -6.70
C ASP A 132 -20.19 22.71 -7.19
#